data_528713dc389073ea7fb60bd05109d98c
#
_entry.id   528713dc389073ea7fb60bd05109d98c
#
_cell.length_a   1.000
_cell.length_b   1.000
_cell.length_c   1.000
_cell.angle_alpha   90.00
_cell.angle_beta   90.00
_cell.angle_gamma   90.00
#
_symmetry.space_group_name_H-M   'P 1'
#
loop_
_entity.id
_entity.type
_entity.pdbx_description
1 polymer ?
#
loop_
_entity_poly.entity_id
_entity_poly.type
_entity_poly.pdbx_seq_one_letter_code
_entity_poly.pdbx_strand_id
1 'polypeptide(L)'
;YLTNSSFTLEGYSGTVAEKYCNDNSLNFVSLGNVIYGDVNNNGSVDAADAKLAKSLIDTVPTEEELTAADVDDDGKITENDVNLILQAVGNEFYAQLFPCAKAMYSAPDYLSGRTMYCDGDSVAYGSGTDTMGNSTYSFCNYVAEKYNMTMTNKAAPGTTLAIRKDFIGTDHRSILERVREMKGSYDVILLDGGFNDLFKNVKMGAMTDINNKSGKYNEYTTAGALESICYFLDKNYKDSIKLFVLCHNCSTRTKQSQYWSLIKNILDKWEIPYVDLSEETELTDDNEEITTQYFRYNATTKKGDGIHPLAYANMKIYGPIVAEKLNETVQSK
;
A
#
# COMPACT_ATOMS: atom_id res chain seq x y z
N TYR A 1 14.28 -9.04 35.92
CA TYR A 1 13.06 -8.26 36.26
C TYR A 1 13.49 -6.99 36.95
N LEU A 2 13.56 -5.87 36.19
CA LEU A 2 13.70 -4.53 36.78
C LEU A 2 12.29 -4.01 37.00
N THR A 3 11.74 -4.28 38.17
CA THR A 3 10.57 -3.56 38.65
C THR A 3 11.10 -2.40 39.47
N ASN A 4 11.19 -1.22 38.93
CA ASN A 4 10.83 -0.01 39.65
C ASN A 4 11.07 1.30 38.87
N SER A 5 10.17 2.13 38.98
CA SER A 5 9.78 3.51 38.79
C SER A 5 10.85 4.63 38.84
N SER A 6 12.14 4.36 38.78
CA SER A 6 13.19 5.38 38.78
C SER A 6 14.09 5.37 37.52
N PHE A 7 13.85 4.45 36.59
CA PHE A 7 14.59 4.44 35.34
C PHE A 7 13.88 5.35 34.35
N THR A 8 14.58 6.33 33.85
CA THR A 8 14.16 7.20 32.76
C THR A 8 15.11 6.99 31.60
N LEU A 9 14.55 6.74 30.45
CA LEU A 9 15.30 6.62 29.21
C LEU A 9 15.18 7.94 28.45
N GLU A 10 16.30 8.53 28.08
CA GLU A 10 16.34 9.71 27.22
C GLU A 10 16.61 9.26 25.80
N GLY A 11 15.90 9.85 24.83
CA GLY A 11 16.04 9.50 23.43
C GLY A 11 15.20 10.42 22.54
N TYR A 12 15.25 10.21 21.25
CA TYR A 12 14.46 11.00 20.31
C TYR A 12 13.05 10.45 20.18
N SER A 13 12.07 11.35 20.11
CA SER A 13 10.67 10.99 19.83
C SER A 13 10.55 10.38 18.44
N GLY A 14 9.67 9.38 18.32
CA GLY A 14 9.49 8.65 17.09
C GLY A 14 10.46 7.47 16.91
N THR A 15 11.28 7.15 17.91
CA THR A 15 12.25 6.06 17.85
C THR A 15 11.76 4.78 18.54
N VAL A 16 12.48 3.68 18.30
CA VAL A 16 12.28 2.39 18.99
C VAL A 16 12.41 2.54 20.50
N ALA A 17 13.27 3.47 20.98
CA ALA A 17 13.45 3.76 22.39
C ALA A 17 12.20 4.32 23.04
N GLU A 18 11.54 5.29 22.41
CA GLU A 18 10.25 5.81 22.90
C GLU A 18 9.18 4.73 22.91
N LYS A 19 9.08 3.96 21.83
CA LYS A 19 8.15 2.83 21.73
C LYS A 19 8.38 1.81 22.82
N TYR A 20 9.64 1.41 23.06
CA TYR A 20 9.99 0.46 24.13
C TYR A 20 9.56 0.99 25.51
N CYS A 21 9.76 2.27 25.78
CA CYS A 21 9.30 2.87 27.02
C CYS A 21 7.78 2.83 27.16
N ASN A 22 7.06 3.18 26.11
CA ASN A 22 5.60 3.16 26.09
C ASN A 22 5.05 1.73 26.30
N ASP A 23 5.61 0.75 25.59
CA ASP A 23 5.19 -0.66 25.69
C ASP A 23 5.47 -1.27 27.08
N ASN A 24 6.50 -0.78 27.78
CA ASN A 24 6.92 -1.29 29.09
C ASN A 24 6.57 -0.35 30.25
N SER A 25 5.77 0.69 30.02
CA SER A 25 5.39 1.70 31.03
C SER A 25 6.58 2.32 31.76
N LEU A 26 7.66 2.58 31.01
CA LEU A 26 8.87 3.27 31.49
C LEU A 26 8.78 4.78 31.21
N ASN A 27 9.48 5.56 32.03
CA ASN A 27 9.58 7.00 31.77
C ASN A 27 10.48 7.25 30.55
N PHE A 28 9.99 8.06 29.63
CA PHE A 28 10.74 8.54 28.46
C PHE A 28 10.85 10.07 28.49
N VAL A 29 12.04 10.59 28.25
CA VAL A 29 12.31 12.01 28.05
C VAL A 29 12.78 12.22 26.62
N SER A 30 12.00 12.97 25.86
CA SER A 30 12.34 13.27 24.46
C SER A 30 13.47 14.31 24.40
N LEU A 31 14.51 14.00 23.64
CA LEU A 31 15.58 14.93 23.27
C LEU A 31 15.25 15.74 22.01
N GLY A 32 14.10 15.50 21.38
CA GLY A 32 13.62 16.12 20.15
C GLY A 32 13.04 15.07 19.21
N ASN A 33 12.71 15.47 18.01
CA ASN A 33 12.25 14.55 16.94
C ASN A 33 13.45 14.23 16.05
N VAL A 34 13.62 12.93 15.72
CA VAL A 34 14.54 12.53 14.66
C VAL A 34 13.81 12.65 13.31
N ILE A 35 14.42 13.35 12.38
CA ILE A 35 14.05 13.29 10.97
C ILE A 35 15.06 12.38 10.30
N TYR A 36 14.63 11.16 9.97
CA TYR A 36 15.51 10.22 9.28
C TYR A 36 15.98 10.79 7.95
N GLY A 37 17.27 10.73 7.71
CA GLY A 37 17.92 11.33 6.56
C GLY A 37 18.37 12.79 6.74
N ASP A 38 17.91 13.51 7.78
CA ASP A 38 18.41 14.83 8.17
C ASP A 38 19.64 14.66 9.09
N VAL A 39 20.76 14.35 8.48
CA VAL A 39 21.99 13.97 9.18
C VAL A 39 22.68 15.17 9.82
N ASN A 40 22.44 16.36 9.31
CA ASN A 40 22.99 17.62 9.84
C ASN A 40 22.05 18.34 10.82
N ASN A 41 20.85 17.76 11.06
CA ASN A 41 19.84 18.25 12.00
C ASN A 41 19.41 19.70 11.72
N ASN A 42 19.24 20.05 10.43
CA ASN A 42 18.79 21.40 10.02
C ASN A 42 17.28 21.48 9.81
N GLY A 43 16.53 20.38 9.97
CA GLY A 43 15.10 20.26 9.81
C GLY A 43 14.63 19.91 8.40
N SER A 44 15.55 19.56 7.49
CA SER A 44 15.24 19.20 6.12
C SER A 44 16.15 18.07 5.63
N VAL A 45 15.64 17.19 4.76
CA VAL A 45 16.48 16.20 4.08
C VAL A 45 16.93 16.77 2.74
N ASP A 46 18.25 17.03 2.60
CA ASP A 46 18.80 17.65 1.41
C ASP A 46 20.13 17.01 0.95
N ALA A 47 20.75 17.58 -0.07
CA ALA A 47 22.02 17.05 -0.62
C ALA A 47 23.21 17.18 0.35
N ALA A 48 23.12 18.09 1.34
CA ALA A 48 24.15 18.22 2.35
C ALA A 48 24.14 17.02 3.30
N ASP A 49 22.96 16.48 3.61
CA ASP A 49 22.79 15.28 4.45
C ASP A 49 23.38 14.04 3.77
N ALA A 50 23.06 13.83 2.50
CA ALA A 50 23.66 12.73 1.75
C ALA A 50 25.18 12.83 1.69
N LYS A 51 25.72 14.05 1.56
CA LYS A 51 27.15 14.30 1.60
C LYS A 51 27.74 14.03 2.99
N LEU A 52 27.05 14.42 4.05
CA LEU A 52 27.46 14.15 5.42
C LEU A 52 27.40 12.65 5.71
N ALA A 53 26.31 11.98 5.42
CA ALA A 53 26.18 10.52 5.54
C ALA A 53 27.31 9.79 4.84
N LYS A 54 27.66 10.21 3.61
CA LYS A 54 28.79 9.65 2.87
C LYS A 54 30.12 9.83 3.58
N SER A 55 30.34 10.94 4.28
CA SER A 55 31.58 11.18 5.04
C SER A 55 31.66 10.37 6.33
N LEU A 56 30.52 9.81 6.78
CA LEU A 56 30.47 8.96 7.97
C LEU A 56 30.71 7.47 7.66
N ILE A 57 30.71 7.07 6.39
CA ILE A 57 31.02 5.70 5.99
C ILE A 57 32.42 5.34 6.49
N ASP A 58 32.58 4.15 7.06
CA ASP A 58 33.83 3.64 7.65
C ASP A 58 34.36 4.45 8.84
N THR A 59 33.55 5.35 9.42
CA THR A 59 33.88 6.07 10.65
C THR A 59 33.21 5.43 11.87
N VAL A 60 33.40 6.02 13.05
CA VAL A 60 32.61 5.70 14.25
C VAL A 60 31.68 6.88 14.46
N PRO A 61 30.42 6.79 13.95
CA PRO A 61 29.45 7.87 14.10
C PRO A 61 29.00 7.98 15.56
N THR A 62 28.52 9.14 15.94
CA THR A 62 27.74 9.31 17.18
C THR A 62 26.42 8.54 17.07
N GLU A 63 25.75 8.27 18.19
CA GLU A 63 24.44 7.62 18.19
C GLU A 63 23.39 8.44 17.41
N GLU A 64 23.47 9.77 17.49
CA GLU A 64 22.60 10.68 16.76
C GLU A 64 22.84 10.62 15.24
N GLU A 65 24.11 10.68 14.82
CA GLU A 65 24.50 10.55 13.41
C GLU A 65 24.09 9.18 12.85
N LEU A 66 24.30 8.10 13.61
CA LEU A 66 23.88 6.76 13.19
C LEU A 66 22.37 6.71 13.04
N THR A 67 21.62 7.18 14.03
CA THR A 67 20.14 7.16 13.98
C THR A 67 19.58 7.96 12.80
N ALA A 68 20.18 9.09 12.45
CA ALA A 68 19.72 9.91 11.35
C ALA A 68 20.15 9.38 9.97
N ALA A 69 21.34 8.77 9.88
CA ALA A 69 21.95 8.39 8.61
C ALA A 69 21.75 6.92 8.20
N ASP A 70 21.59 5.99 9.15
CA ASP A 70 21.25 4.58 8.87
C ASP A 70 19.75 4.48 8.55
N VAL A 71 19.41 4.81 7.32
CA VAL A 71 18.00 4.91 6.89
C VAL A 71 17.43 3.59 6.38
N ASP A 72 18.26 2.56 6.21
CA ASP A 72 17.80 1.21 5.87
C ASP A 72 17.75 0.25 7.08
N ASP A 73 18.17 0.75 8.28
CA ASP A 73 18.12 0.03 9.56
C ASP A 73 18.96 -1.27 9.57
N ASP A 74 20.12 -1.24 8.89
CA ASP A 74 21.05 -2.38 8.88
C ASP A 74 22.12 -2.30 9.99
N GLY A 75 22.13 -1.21 10.75
CA GLY A 75 23.06 -0.93 11.84
C GLY A 75 24.38 -0.29 11.41
N LYS A 76 24.46 0.20 10.18
CA LYS A 76 25.66 0.83 9.60
C LYS A 76 25.28 1.95 8.66
N ILE A 77 26.21 2.89 8.47
CA ILE A 77 26.09 3.90 7.42
C ILE A 77 26.86 3.42 6.19
N THR A 78 26.15 3.22 5.08
CA THR A 78 26.68 2.66 3.82
C THR A 78 26.34 3.53 2.60
N GLU A 79 26.84 3.19 1.42
CA GLU A 79 26.42 3.84 0.17
C GLU A 79 24.91 3.62 -0.13
N ASN A 80 24.29 2.59 0.45
CA ASN A 80 22.85 2.37 0.29
C ASN A 80 22.04 3.47 0.98
N ASP A 81 22.42 3.84 2.21
CA ASP A 81 21.80 4.93 2.96
C ASP A 81 21.96 6.27 2.23
N VAL A 82 23.17 6.55 1.75
CA VAL A 82 23.44 7.76 0.95
C VAL A 82 22.52 7.84 -0.26
N ASN A 83 22.33 6.73 -0.97
CA ASN A 83 21.44 6.67 -2.13
C ASN A 83 19.96 6.86 -1.75
N LEU A 84 19.51 6.28 -0.65
CA LEU A 84 18.17 6.47 -0.12
C LEU A 84 17.93 7.94 0.27
N ILE A 85 18.87 8.56 0.97
CA ILE A 85 18.79 9.98 1.34
C ILE A 85 18.75 10.85 0.08
N LEU A 86 19.56 10.58 -0.94
CA LEU A 86 19.55 11.31 -2.22
C LEU A 86 18.19 11.20 -2.94
N GLN A 87 17.51 10.05 -2.84
CA GLN A 87 16.17 9.88 -3.40
C GLN A 87 15.11 10.71 -2.67
N ALA A 88 15.33 10.99 -1.40
CA ALA A 88 14.43 11.79 -0.57
C ALA A 88 14.69 13.30 -0.64
N VAL A 89 15.77 13.74 -1.27
CA VAL A 89 16.15 15.16 -1.36
C VAL A 89 15.01 16.02 -1.89
N GLY A 90 14.65 17.06 -1.14
CA GLY A 90 13.58 17.99 -1.46
C GLY A 90 12.17 17.44 -1.28
N ASN A 91 12.03 16.28 -0.64
CA ASN A 91 10.74 15.67 -0.38
C ASN A 91 10.72 14.98 0.99
N GLU A 92 10.37 15.72 2.03
CA GLU A 92 10.25 15.23 3.43
C GLU A 92 9.39 13.96 3.54
N PHE A 93 8.50 13.79 2.62
CA PHE A 93 7.63 12.63 2.57
C PHE A 93 8.40 11.35 2.23
N TYR A 94 9.36 11.39 1.31
CA TYR A 94 10.16 10.20 0.99
C TYR A 94 11.05 9.76 2.16
N ALA A 95 11.51 10.70 2.99
CA ALA A 95 12.24 10.37 4.21
C ALA A 95 11.40 9.51 5.18
N GLN A 96 10.07 9.66 5.18
CA GLN A 96 9.17 8.83 5.99
C GLN A 96 8.97 7.41 5.44
N LEU A 97 9.49 7.14 4.26
CA LEU A 97 9.45 5.81 3.62
C LEU A 97 10.74 5.01 3.85
N PHE A 98 11.72 5.58 4.51
CA PHE A 98 12.95 4.87 4.85
C PHE A 98 12.66 3.61 5.66
N PRO A 99 13.41 2.52 5.46
CA PRO A 99 13.25 1.29 6.23
C PRO A 99 13.24 1.51 7.75
N CYS A 100 14.11 2.38 8.27
CA CYS A 100 14.15 2.71 9.70
C CYS A 100 12.85 3.35 10.21
N ALA A 101 12.17 4.16 9.40
CA ALA A 101 10.88 4.76 9.75
C ALA A 101 9.75 3.70 9.80
N LYS A 102 9.93 2.56 9.15
CA LYS A 102 8.96 1.46 9.11
C LYS A 102 8.93 0.65 10.40
N ALA A 103 10.05 0.57 11.13
CA ALA A 103 10.13 -0.12 12.43
C ALA A 103 9.16 0.44 13.48
N MET A 104 8.60 1.64 13.25
CA MET A 104 7.61 2.27 14.12
C MET A 104 6.19 1.70 13.97
N TYR A 105 5.93 0.85 12.99
CA TYR A 105 4.62 0.22 12.84
C TYR A 105 4.52 -1.03 13.72
N SER A 106 3.85 -0.94 14.86
CA SER A 106 3.50 -2.13 15.64
C SER A 106 2.38 -2.89 14.92
N ALA A 107 2.67 -4.09 14.47
CA ALA A 107 1.63 -4.98 13.96
C ALA A 107 0.82 -5.55 15.12
N PRO A 108 -0.53 -5.59 15.05
CA PRO A 108 -1.31 -6.45 15.92
C PRO A 108 -0.82 -7.90 15.78
N ASP A 109 -0.65 -8.61 16.90
CA ASP A 109 -0.06 -9.96 16.93
C ASP A 109 -0.68 -10.94 15.93
N TYR A 110 -1.99 -10.81 15.68
CA TYR A 110 -2.75 -11.70 14.77
C TYR A 110 -2.52 -11.44 13.27
N LEU A 111 -1.92 -10.30 12.88
CA LEU A 111 -1.56 -9.99 11.49
C LEU A 111 -0.05 -10.09 11.24
N SER A 112 0.77 -10.01 12.28
CA SER A 112 2.22 -10.01 12.16
C SER A 112 2.76 -11.34 11.62
N GLY A 113 3.71 -11.23 10.67
CA GLY A 113 4.42 -12.38 10.11
C GLY A 113 3.59 -13.27 9.18
N ARG A 114 2.35 -12.88 8.85
CA ARG A 114 1.48 -13.64 7.95
C ARG A 114 1.90 -13.50 6.49
N THR A 115 1.41 -14.41 5.66
CA THR A 115 1.59 -14.40 4.22
C THR A 115 0.45 -13.65 3.54
N MET A 116 0.77 -12.75 2.60
CA MET A 116 -0.22 -11.97 1.86
C MET A 116 -0.08 -12.15 0.35
N TYR A 117 -1.17 -12.43 -0.33
CA TYR A 117 -1.30 -12.37 -1.77
C TYR A 117 -2.01 -11.08 -2.16
N CYS A 118 -1.42 -10.32 -3.07
CA CYS A 118 -2.03 -9.15 -3.69
C CYS A 118 -2.17 -9.35 -5.18
N ASP A 119 -3.29 -8.91 -5.73
CA ASP A 119 -3.50 -8.83 -7.17
C ASP A 119 -4.43 -7.66 -7.48
N GLY A 120 -4.33 -7.15 -8.68
CA GLY A 120 -5.10 -5.99 -9.12
C GLY A 120 -4.56 -5.40 -10.41
N ASP A 121 -4.83 -4.14 -10.60
CA ASP A 121 -4.37 -3.41 -11.78
C ASP A 121 -3.14 -2.52 -11.50
N SER A 122 -3.03 -1.39 -12.18
CA SER A 122 -1.90 -0.47 -12.03
C SER A 122 -1.83 0.21 -10.66
N VAL A 123 -2.94 0.31 -9.94
CA VAL A 123 -2.98 0.97 -8.63
C VAL A 123 -2.39 0.04 -7.56
N ALA A 124 -2.83 -1.21 -7.50
CA ALA A 124 -2.23 -2.22 -6.62
C ALA A 124 -0.78 -2.55 -6.99
N TYR A 125 -0.43 -2.45 -8.29
CA TYR A 125 0.96 -2.57 -8.75
C TYR A 125 1.84 -1.43 -8.23
N GLY A 126 1.32 -0.23 -8.06
CA GLY A 126 2.07 0.97 -7.69
C GLY A 126 2.63 1.75 -8.88
N SER A 127 1.93 1.78 -10.02
CA SER A 127 2.40 2.46 -11.25
C SER A 127 2.64 3.96 -11.10
N GLY A 128 2.10 4.62 -10.09
CA GLY A 128 2.40 6.02 -9.77
C GLY A 128 3.75 6.23 -9.08
N THR A 129 4.40 5.15 -8.63
CA THR A 129 5.63 5.19 -7.84
C THR A 129 6.86 4.71 -8.62
N ASP A 130 6.69 4.29 -9.87
CA ASP A 130 7.71 3.71 -10.72
C ASP A 130 8.80 4.70 -11.17
N THR A 131 8.57 6.00 -11.02
CA THR A 131 9.60 7.04 -11.21
C THR A 131 10.80 6.91 -10.27
N MET A 132 10.68 6.11 -9.21
CA MET A 132 11.72 5.77 -8.26
C MET A 132 12.42 4.42 -8.57
N GLY A 133 12.18 3.84 -9.74
CA GLY A 133 12.86 2.62 -10.21
C GLY A 133 12.25 1.31 -9.75
N ASN A 134 11.26 1.32 -8.86
CA ASN A 134 10.49 0.14 -8.51
C ASN A 134 9.11 0.51 -7.95
N SER A 135 8.18 -0.44 -8.01
CA SER A 135 6.79 -0.29 -7.55
C SER A 135 6.61 -0.53 -6.04
N THR A 136 7.61 -0.20 -5.23
CA THR A 136 7.66 -0.57 -3.80
C THR A 136 6.79 0.27 -2.88
N TYR A 137 6.11 1.29 -3.38
CA TYR A 137 5.33 2.21 -2.57
C TYR A 137 3.83 2.18 -2.88
N SER A 138 3.28 1.02 -3.27
CA SER A 138 1.83 0.86 -3.39
C SER A 138 1.18 0.70 -2.02
N PHE A 139 -0.14 0.88 -1.94
CA PHE A 139 -0.88 0.59 -0.71
C PHE A 139 -0.73 -0.87 -0.26
N CYS A 140 -0.51 -1.81 -1.18
CA CYS A 140 -0.20 -3.21 -0.85
C CYS A 140 1.11 -3.33 -0.07
N ASN A 141 2.14 -2.59 -0.49
CA ASN A 141 3.42 -2.54 0.22
C ASN A 141 3.24 -1.95 1.62
N TYR A 142 2.48 -0.85 1.74
CA TYR A 142 2.18 -0.27 3.05
C TYR A 142 1.55 -1.29 4.01
N VAL A 143 0.54 -2.03 3.55
CA VAL A 143 -0.13 -3.06 4.36
C VAL A 143 0.84 -4.16 4.78
N ALA A 144 1.65 -4.64 3.81
CA ALA A 144 2.64 -5.68 4.08
C ALA A 144 3.68 -5.23 5.12
N GLU A 145 4.20 -4.03 4.97
CA GLU A 145 5.20 -3.45 5.86
C GLU A 145 4.63 -3.16 7.25
N LYS A 146 3.45 -2.51 7.31
CA LYS A 146 2.77 -2.20 8.58
C LYS A 146 2.57 -3.44 9.45
N TYR A 147 2.28 -4.57 8.85
CA TYR A 147 2.00 -5.82 9.55
C TYR A 147 3.13 -6.86 9.41
N ASN A 148 4.32 -6.44 8.96
CA ASN A 148 5.45 -7.34 8.77
C ASN A 148 5.08 -8.64 8.02
N MET A 149 4.31 -8.51 6.94
CA MET A 149 3.82 -9.65 6.16
C MET A 149 4.78 -10.01 5.03
N THR A 150 4.88 -11.30 4.73
CA THR A 150 5.52 -11.76 3.49
C THR A 150 4.53 -11.63 2.34
N MET A 151 4.77 -10.69 1.42
CA MET A 151 3.86 -10.38 0.31
C MET A 151 4.27 -11.03 -1.00
N THR A 152 3.29 -11.56 -1.71
CA THR A 152 3.36 -11.90 -3.14
C THR A 152 2.43 -10.98 -3.92
N ASN A 153 2.96 -9.96 -4.60
CA ASN A 153 2.17 -9.06 -5.44
C ASN A 153 2.20 -9.53 -6.91
N LYS A 154 1.02 -9.81 -7.48
CA LYS A 154 0.79 -10.24 -8.87
C LYS A 154 0.02 -9.21 -9.68
N ALA A 155 -0.26 -8.03 -9.13
CA ALA A 155 -0.94 -6.95 -9.83
C ALA A 155 -0.20 -6.57 -11.12
N ALA A 156 -0.94 -6.22 -12.16
CA ALA A 156 -0.38 -5.87 -13.46
C ALA A 156 -1.09 -4.67 -14.09
N PRO A 157 -0.34 -3.66 -14.55
CA PRO A 157 -0.92 -2.44 -15.11
C PRO A 157 -1.86 -2.69 -16.29
N GLY A 158 -3.00 -1.99 -16.31
CA GLY A 158 -3.96 -2.02 -17.41
C GLY A 158 -4.86 -3.26 -17.43
N THR A 159 -4.76 -4.16 -16.47
CA THR A 159 -5.58 -5.38 -16.44
C THR A 159 -6.99 -5.11 -15.92
N THR A 160 -7.95 -5.92 -16.35
CA THR A 160 -9.36 -5.90 -15.99
C THR A 160 -9.71 -7.08 -15.11
N LEU A 161 -10.81 -7.00 -14.36
CA LEU A 161 -11.41 -8.18 -13.71
C LEU A 161 -11.78 -9.22 -14.77
N ALA A 162 -12.50 -8.77 -15.81
CA ALA A 162 -13.00 -9.61 -16.88
C ALA A 162 -11.91 -10.06 -17.86
N ILE A 163 -12.07 -11.27 -18.42
CA ILE A 163 -11.24 -11.76 -19.51
C ILE A 163 -11.50 -10.90 -20.76
N ARG A 164 -10.42 -10.47 -21.42
CA ARG A 164 -10.49 -9.70 -22.66
C ARG A 164 -9.72 -10.40 -23.77
N LYS A 165 -10.34 -10.47 -24.95
CA LYS A 165 -9.72 -11.07 -26.15
C LYS A 165 -8.86 -10.08 -26.94
N ASP A 166 -9.05 -8.79 -26.69
CA ASP A 166 -8.45 -7.66 -27.42
C ASP A 166 -7.34 -6.95 -26.62
N PHE A 167 -6.92 -7.56 -25.50
CA PHE A 167 -5.91 -6.93 -24.65
C PHE A 167 -4.54 -6.98 -25.31
N ILE A 168 -3.91 -5.82 -25.41
CA ILE A 168 -2.54 -5.63 -25.90
C ILE A 168 -1.75 -5.00 -24.74
N GLY A 169 -0.98 -5.78 -24.00
CA GLY A 169 -0.20 -5.33 -22.86
C GLY A 169 0.91 -6.32 -22.51
N THR A 170 1.70 -6.01 -21.50
CA THR A 170 2.84 -6.84 -21.07
C THR A 170 2.43 -8.12 -20.34
N ASP A 171 1.32 -8.09 -19.59
CA ASP A 171 0.64 -9.30 -19.10
C ASP A 171 -0.78 -9.32 -19.69
N HIS A 172 -1.05 -10.28 -20.56
CA HIS A 172 -2.32 -10.42 -21.28
C HIS A 172 -3.45 -11.01 -20.44
N ARG A 173 -3.16 -11.44 -19.20
CA ARG A 173 -4.11 -12.10 -18.32
C ARG A 173 -4.93 -11.08 -17.55
N SER A 174 -6.22 -11.36 -17.40
CA SER A 174 -7.10 -10.65 -16.46
C SER A 174 -6.73 -10.95 -15.01
N ILE A 175 -7.26 -10.18 -14.09
CA ILE A 175 -7.14 -10.45 -12.64
C ILE A 175 -7.73 -11.84 -12.33
N LEU A 176 -8.87 -12.19 -12.91
CA LEU A 176 -9.47 -13.52 -12.76
C LEU A 176 -8.51 -14.66 -13.14
N GLU A 177 -7.83 -14.53 -14.29
CA GLU A 177 -6.91 -15.58 -14.76
C GLU A 177 -5.71 -15.72 -13.82
N ARG A 178 -5.14 -14.61 -13.31
CA ARG A 178 -4.03 -14.64 -12.37
C ARG A 178 -4.44 -15.18 -10.99
N VAL A 179 -5.61 -14.78 -10.49
CA VAL A 179 -6.15 -15.31 -9.22
C VAL A 179 -6.33 -16.83 -9.31
N ARG A 180 -6.78 -17.38 -10.44
CA ARG A 180 -6.91 -18.82 -10.64
C ARG A 180 -5.57 -19.56 -10.70
N GLU A 181 -4.49 -18.87 -10.97
CA GLU A 181 -3.14 -19.44 -10.97
C GLU A 181 -2.47 -19.41 -9.59
N MET A 182 -3.14 -18.86 -8.57
CA MET A 182 -2.63 -18.86 -7.19
C MET A 182 -2.27 -20.27 -6.75
N LYS A 183 -1.08 -20.40 -6.14
CA LYS A 183 -0.57 -21.67 -5.61
C LYS A 183 -0.10 -21.47 -4.17
N GLY A 184 -0.25 -22.50 -3.37
CA GLY A 184 0.11 -22.46 -1.96
C GLY A 184 -1.01 -21.92 -1.08
N SER A 185 -0.67 -21.51 0.13
CA SER A 185 -1.58 -20.94 1.11
C SER A 185 -1.21 -19.50 1.39
N TYR A 186 -2.21 -18.66 1.59
CA TYR A 186 -2.05 -17.27 2.01
C TYR A 186 -3.00 -16.99 3.16
N ASP A 187 -2.50 -16.30 4.18
CA ASP A 187 -3.32 -15.88 5.32
C ASP A 187 -4.23 -14.71 4.95
N VAL A 188 -3.74 -13.81 4.09
CA VAL A 188 -4.43 -12.61 3.62
C VAL A 188 -4.44 -12.58 2.11
N ILE A 189 -5.58 -12.23 1.53
CA ILE A 189 -5.75 -11.98 0.09
C ILE A 189 -6.33 -10.58 -0.09
N LEU A 190 -5.53 -9.69 -0.66
CA LEU A 190 -5.87 -8.30 -0.93
C LEU A 190 -6.01 -8.11 -2.44
N LEU A 191 -7.20 -7.79 -2.89
CA LEU A 191 -7.52 -7.60 -4.31
C LEU A 191 -7.98 -6.17 -4.59
N ASP A 192 -7.64 -5.68 -5.76
CA ASP A 192 -8.09 -4.43 -6.34
C ASP A 192 -8.59 -4.68 -7.76
N GLY A 193 -9.53 -3.89 -8.25
CA GLY A 193 -9.95 -3.98 -9.65
C GLY A 193 -11.29 -3.32 -9.97
N GLY A 194 -11.64 -3.38 -11.26
CA GLY A 194 -12.85 -2.76 -11.79
C GLY A 194 -12.60 -1.39 -12.43
N PHE A 195 -11.52 -0.71 -12.09
CA PHE A 195 -11.18 0.60 -12.64
C PHE A 195 -10.90 0.51 -14.15
N ASN A 196 -10.09 -0.45 -14.58
CA ASN A 196 -9.86 -0.70 -15.99
C ASN A 196 -11.08 -1.27 -16.73
N ASP A 197 -11.95 -2.02 -16.06
CA ASP A 197 -13.22 -2.46 -16.65
C ASP A 197 -14.09 -1.26 -17.04
N LEU A 198 -14.16 -0.26 -16.16
CA LEU A 198 -14.83 1.01 -16.41
C LEU A 198 -14.23 1.75 -17.60
N PHE A 199 -12.91 2.01 -17.61
CA PHE A 199 -12.23 2.80 -18.64
C PHE A 199 -12.20 2.11 -19.99
N LYS A 200 -12.08 0.79 -20.02
CA LYS A 200 -12.05 0.00 -21.26
C LYS A 200 -13.44 -0.43 -21.74
N ASN A 201 -14.50 0.10 -21.11
CA ASN A 201 -15.88 -0.20 -21.46
C ASN A 201 -16.20 -1.71 -21.50
N VAL A 202 -15.63 -2.48 -20.58
CA VAL A 202 -16.03 -3.86 -20.38
C VAL A 202 -17.53 -3.92 -20.07
N LYS A 203 -18.24 -4.89 -20.60
CA LYS A 203 -19.66 -5.05 -20.25
C LYS A 203 -19.79 -5.31 -18.75
N MET A 204 -20.62 -4.52 -18.07
CA MET A 204 -20.88 -4.72 -16.65
C MET A 204 -21.39 -6.13 -16.36
N GLY A 205 -22.33 -6.62 -17.15
CA GLY A 205 -23.09 -7.81 -16.82
C GLY A 205 -24.11 -7.54 -15.70
N ALA A 206 -24.56 -8.60 -15.07
CA ALA A 206 -25.43 -8.53 -13.89
C ALA A 206 -24.98 -9.60 -12.89
N MET A 207 -25.10 -9.29 -11.60
CA MET A 207 -24.95 -10.26 -10.54
C MET A 207 -25.99 -11.38 -10.72
N THR A 208 -25.59 -12.61 -10.56
CA THR A 208 -26.52 -13.74 -10.56
C THR A 208 -27.34 -13.75 -9.26
N ASP A 209 -28.39 -14.57 -9.21
CA ASP A 209 -29.20 -14.73 -8.00
C ASP A 209 -28.33 -14.91 -6.76
N ILE A 210 -28.77 -14.35 -5.62
CA ILE A 210 -28.02 -14.34 -4.36
C ILE A 210 -27.61 -15.75 -3.91
N ASN A 211 -28.44 -16.76 -4.20
CA ASN A 211 -28.18 -18.16 -3.85
C ASN A 211 -27.35 -18.91 -4.91
N ASN A 212 -27.11 -18.30 -6.08
CA ASN A 212 -26.36 -18.93 -7.13
C ASN A 212 -24.85 -18.86 -6.88
N LYS A 213 -24.32 -19.87 -6.23
CA LYS A 213 -22.87 -20.09 -6.03
C LYS A 213 -22.37 -21.31 -6.81
N SER A 214 -22.83 -21.46 -8.09
CA SER A 214 -22.57 -22.64 -8.93
C SER A 214 -21.20 -22.67 -9.63
N GLY A 215 -20.49 -21.52 -9.67
CA GLY A 215 -19.21 -21.38 -10.38
C GLY A 215 -19.33 -21.24 -11.91
N LYS A 216 -20.53 -21.04 -12.43
CA LYS A 216 -20.79 -20.85 -13.87
C LYS A 216 -21.23 -19.42 -14.12
N TYR A 217 -20.29 -18.56 -14.47
CA TYR A 217 -20.50 -17.12 -14.68
C TYR A 217 -19.96 -16.68 -16.06
N ASN A 218 -20.46 -15.56 -16.56
CA ASN A 218 -19.95 -15.00 -17.82
C ASN A 218 -18.67 -14.18 -17.57
N GLU A 219 -17.52 -14.78 -17.67
CA GLU A 219 -16.20 -14.22 -17.35
C GLU A 219 -15.74 -13.10 -18.29
N TYR A 220 -16.50 -12.82 -19.34
CA TYR A 220 -16.30 -11.67 -20.24
C TYR A 220 -17.07 -10.42 -19.81
N THR A 221 -17.65 -10.43 -18.63
CA THR A 221 -18.29 -9.27 -17.98
C THR A 221 -17.68 -9.03 -16.62
N THR A 222 -17.72 -7.78 -16.17
CA THR A 222 -17.19 -7.42 -14.84
C THR A 222 -17.87 -8.23 -13.73
N ALA A 223 -19.20 -8.32 -13.76
CA ALA A 223 -19.96 -9.11 -12.79
C ALA A 223 -19.58 -10.58 -12.77
N GLY A 224 -19.56 -11.23 -13.94
CA GLY A 224 -19.30 -12.66 -14.01
C GLY A 224 -17.83 -13.01 -13.68
N ALA A 225 -16.89 -12.13 -14.02
CA ALA A 225 -15.50 -12.31 -13.64
C ALA A 225 -15.30 -12.19 -12.12
N LEU A 226 -15.90 -11.18 -11.49
CA LEU A 226 -15.84 -11.01 -10.04
C LEU A 226 -16.52 -12.17 -9.30
N GLU A 227 -17.69 -12.62 -9.75
CA GLU A 227 -18.34 -13.80 -9.18
C GLU A 227 -17.48 -15.06 -9.32
N SER A 228 -16.76 -15.21 -10.45
CA SER A 228 -15.80 -16.30 -10.65
C SER A 228 -14.62 -16.22 -9.71
N ILE A 229 -14.10 -15.02 -9.46
CA ILE A 229 -13.03 -14.79 -8.46
C ILE A 229 -13.54 -15.17 -7.06
N CYS A 230 -14.69 -14.64 -6.66
CA CYS A 230 -15.28 -14.92 -5.35
C CYS A 230 -15.54 -16.43 -5.15
N TYR A 231 -16.08 -17.10 -6.16
CA TYR A 231 -16.29 -18.55 -6.13
C TYR A 231 -14.97 -19.31 -5.96
N PHE A 232 -13.93 -18.92 -6.72
CA PHE A 232 -12.61 -19.57 -6.63
C PHE A 232 -12.01 -19.40 -5.22
N LEU A 233 -12.11 -18.19 -4.65
CA LEU A 233 -11.63 -17.89 -3.30
C LEU A 233 -12.42 -18.64 -2.22
N ASP A 234 -13.74 -18.77 -2.37
CA ASP A 234 -14.59 -19.55 -1.46
C ASP A 234 -14.20 -21.03 -1.44
N LYS A 235 -13.83 -21.60 -2.58
CA LYS A 235 -13.48 -23.01 -2.70
C LYS A 235 -12.05 -23.34 -2.28
N ASN A 236 -11.10 -22.47 -2.56
CA ASN A 236 -9.68 -22.80 -2.43
C ASN A 236 -8.98 -22.07 -1.30
N TYR A 237 -9.55 -20.95 -0.83
CA TYR A 237 -8.96 -20.05 0.17
C TYR A 237 -9.99 -19.64 1.22
N LYS A 238 -10.80 -20.61 1.68
CA LYS A 238 -11.92 -20.35 2.59
C LYS A 238 -11.47 -19.66 3.88
N ASP A 239 -10.37 -20.11 4.44
CA ASP A 239 -9.86 -19.65 5.74
C ASP A 239 -9.00 -18.38 5.64
N SER A 240 -8.66 -17.95 4.44
CA SER A 240 -7.92 -16.70 4.24
C SER A 240 -8.79 -15.49 4.57
N ILE A 241 -8.18 -14.47 5.16
CA ILE A 241 -8.75 -13.13 5.30
C ILE A 241 -8.78 -12.51 3.90
N LYS A 242 -9.92 -12.00 3.48
CA LYS A 242 -10.10 -11.39 2.17
C LYS A 242 -10.49 -9.94 2.33
N LEU A 243 -9.92 -9.05 1.51
CA LEU A 243 -10.30 -7.65 1.42
C LEU A 243 -10.23 -7.22 -0.04
N PHE A 244 -11.25 -6.51 -0.50
CA PHE A 244 -11.30 -5.92 -1.83
C PHE A 244 -11.20 -4.39 -1.75
N VAL A 245 -10.39 -3.77 -2.63
CA VAL A 245 -10.19 -2.32 -2.69
C VAL A 245 -10.84 -1.77 -3.94
N LEU A 246 -11.69 -0.77 -3.78
CA LEU A 246 -12.26 0.05 -4.85
C LEU A 246 -11.50 1.37 -4.90
N CYS A 247 -11.08 1.78 -6.08
CA CYS A 247 -10.28 2.99 -6.27
C CYS A 247 -11.09 4.29 -6.05
N HIS A 248 -10.34 5.40 -5.99
CA HIS A 248 -10.83 6.77 -5.82
C HIS A 248 -11.83 7.24 -6.89
N ASN A 249 -12.38 8.43 -6.70
CA ASN A 249 -13.29 9.05 -7.67
C ASN A 249 -12.60 9.42 -8.99
N CYS A 250 -13.33 9.26 -10.10
CA CYS A 250 -12.88 9.72 -11.42
C CYS A 250 -13.97 10.52 -12.13
N SER A 251 -13.58 11.25 -13.18
CA SER A 251 -14.46 12.14 -13.96
C SER A 251 -15.68 11.44 -14.58
N THR A 252 -15.65 10.13 -14.65
CA THR A 252 -16.79 9.31 -15.07
C THR A 252 -17.67 8.86 -13.90
N ARG A 253 -17.84 9.68 -12.88
CA ARG A 253 -18.49 9.35 -11.59
C ARG A 253 -19.83 8.61 -11.72
N THR A 254 -20.73 9.07 -12.62
CA THR A 254 -22.02 8.40 -12.79
C THR A 254 -21.86 6.96 -13.24
N LYS A 255 -20.96 6.70 -14.17
CA LYS A 255 -20.68 5.35 -14.65
C LYS A 255 -19.90 4.55 -13.62
N GLN A 256 -18.95 5.17 -12.93
CA GLN A 256 -18.21 4.57 -11.82
C GLN A 256 -19.15 4.11 -10.72
N SER A 257 -20.07 4.94 -10.28
CA SER A 257 -21.06 4.60 -9.25
C SER A 257 -21.85 3.34 -9.61
N GLN A 258 -22.22 3.15 -10.89
CA GLN A 258 -22.89 1.93 -11.34
C GLN A 258 -22.00 0.69 -11.22
N TYR A 259 -20.71 0.80 -11.61
CA TYR A 259 -19.75 -0.29 -11.49
C TYR A 259 -19.47 -0.61 -10.01
N TRP A 260 -19.22 0.41 -9.18
CA TRP A 260 -18.96 0.23 -7.75
C TRP A 260 -20.15 -0.40 -7.03
N SER A 261 -21.40 0.06 -7.32
CA SER A 261 -22.60 -0.56 -6.77
C SER A 261 -22.73 -2.03 -7.15
N LEU A 262 -22.46 -2.38 -8.41
CA LEU A 262 -22.47 -3.78 -8.85
C LEU A 262 -21.41 -4.61 -8.13
N ILE A 263 -20.17 -4.10 -8.04
CA ILE A 263 -19.06 -4.79 -7.38
C ILE A 263 -19.35 -4.99 -5.90
N LYS A 264 -19.81 -3.94 -5.19
CA LYS A 264 -20.19 -4.01 -3.77
C LYS A 264 -21.28 -5.09 -3.54
N ASN A 265 -22.34 -5.10 -4.35
CA ASN A 265 -23.41 -6.09 -4.24
C ASN A 265 -22.91 -7.54 -4.44
N ILE A 266 -21.92 -7.74 -5.33
CA ILE A 266 -21.32 -9.06 -5.52
C ILE A 266 -20.46 -9.42 -4.31
N LEU A 267 -19.64 -8.50 -3.81
CA LEU A 267 -18.80 -8.73 -2.63
C LEU A 267 -19.68 -9.05 -1.39
N ASP A 268 -20.78 -8.33 -1.20
CA ASP A 268 -21.77 -8.59 -0.12
C ASP A 268 -22.38 -9.99 -0.25
N LYS A 269 -22.77 -10.40 -1.47
CA LYS A 269 -23.25 -11.75 -1.75
C LYS A 269 -22.28 -12.85 -1.31
N TRP A 270 -20.98 -12.58 -1.46
CA TRP A 270 -19.91 -13.52 -1.17
C TRP A 270 -19.27 -13.30 0.22
N GLU A 271 -19.81 -12.35 1.00
CA GLU A 271 -19.30 -12.00 2.32
C GLU A 271 -17.80 -11.63 2.30
N ILE A 272 -17.39 -10.94 1.25
CA ILE A 272 -16.02 -10.41 1.12
C ILE A 272 -16.03 -8.94 1.52
N PRO A 273 -15.35 -8.57 2.61
CA PRO A 273 -15.20 -7.17 3.01
C PRO A 273 -14.52 -6.34 1.93
N TYR A 274 -14.86 -5.06 1.87
CA TYR A 274 -14.24 -4.11 0.96
C TYR A 274 -14.01 -2.76 1.62
N VAL A 275 -13.12 -1.98 1.01
CA VAL A 275 -12.92 -0.55 1.26
C VAL A 275 -13.17 0.21 -0.03
N ASP A 276 -13.92 1.28 0.03
CA ASP A 276 -14.21 2.15 -1.11
C ASP A 276 -13.49 3.47 -0.97
N LEU A 277 -12.31 3.57 -1.59
CA LEU A 277 -11.49 4.78 -1.54
C LEU A 277 -12.16 5.99 -2.21
N SER A 278 -13.23 5.77 -2.99
CA SER A 278 -14.02 6.87 -3.54
C SER A 278 -14.98 7.51 -2.52
N GLU A 279 -15.25 6.82 -1.44
CA GLU A 279 -16.05 7.31 -0.29
C GLU A 279 -15.13 7.73 0.88
N GLU A 280 -13.99 7.07 1.03
CA GLU A 280 -13.06 7.26 2.15
C GLU A 280 -12.02 8.35 1.92
N THR A 281 -11.90 8.88 0.69
CA THR A 281 -10.90 9.90 0.35
C THR A 281 -11.47 11.06 -0.45
N GLU A 282 -10.79 12.21 -0.37
CA GLU A 282 -11.04 13.38 -1.22
C GLU A 282 -10.35 13.28 -2.60
N LEU A 283 -9.63 12.17 -2.89
CA LEU A 283 -8.87 12.03 -4.12
C LEU A 283 -9.80 11.85 -5.33
N THR A 284 -9.53 12.63 -6.36
CA THR A 284 -10.36 12.67 -7.58
C THR A 284 -9.53 13.18 -8.76
N ASP A 285 -9.92 12.80 -9.99
CA ASP A 285 -9.29 13.24 -11.23
C ASP A 285 -9.88 14.55 -11.79
N ASP A 286 -10.98 15.06 -11.22
CA ASP A 286 -11.66 16.27 -11.68
C ASP A 286 -11.24 17.56 -10.95
N ASN A 287 -10.25 17.47 -10.07
CA ASN A 287 -9.63 18.61 -9.40
C ASN A 287 -8.13 18.69 -9.75
N GLU A 288 -7.73 19.78 -10.42
CA GLU A 288 -6.35 19.92 -10.93
C GLU A 288 -5.31 20.07 -9.82
N GLU A 289 -5.65 20.68 -8.70
CA GLU A 289 -4.77 20.79 -7.53
C GLU A 289 -4.51 19.39 -6.95
N ILE A 290 -5.56 18.61 -6.74
CA ILE A 290 -5.47 17.23 -6.26
C ILE A 290 -4.68 16.36 -7.23
N THR A 291 -4.97 16.44 -8.54
CA THR A 291 -4.27 15.60 -9.52
C THR A 291 -2.79 15.95 -9.63
N THR A 292 -2.43 17.23 -9.51
CA THR A 292 -1.04 17.68 -9.57
C THR A 292 -0.26 17.23 -8.34
N GLN A 293 -0.90 17.24 -7.17
CA GLN A 293 -0.24 16.92 -5.90
C GLN A 293 -0.12 15.42 -5.64
N TYR A 294 -1.12 14.62 -6.04
CA TYR A 294 -1.25 13.24 -5.58
C TYR A 294 -1.14 12.18 -6.66
N PHE A 295 -1.12 12.58 -7.94
CA PHE A 295 -1.10 11.63 -9.05
C PHE A 295 0.11 11.81 -9.96
N ARG A 296 0.47 10.74 -10.64
CA ARG A 296 1.61 10.70 -11.55
C ARG A 296 1.51 11.79 -12.62
N TYR A 297 2.60 12.54 -12.82
CA TYR A 297 2.66 13.59 -13.83
C TYR A 297 2.53 13.03 -15.26
N ASN A 298 1.62 13.61 -16.02
CA ASN A 298 1.43 13.30 -17.43
C ASN A 298 2.03 14.43 -18.30
N ALA A 299 3.10 14.13 -19.01
CA ALA A 299 3.83 15.12 -19.83
C ALA A 299 2.99 15.69 -20.98
N THR A 300 1.99 14.97 -21.47
CA THR A 300 1.11 15.42 -22.57
C THR A 300 0.10 16.46 -22.07
N THR A 301 -0.53 16.20 -20.94
CA THR A 301 -1.53 17.10 -20.32
C THR A 301 -0.90 18.16 -19.43
N LYS A 302 0.37 18.00 -19.08
CA LYS A 302 1.16 18.84 -18.15
C LYS A 302 0.56 18.94 -16.74
N LYS A 303 -0.16 17.91 -16.28
CA LYS A 303 -0.76 17.78 -14.95
C LYS A 303 -0.74 16.34 -14.49
N GLY A 304 -1.21 16.07 -13.28
CA GLY A 304 -1.40 14.71 -12.80
C GLY A 304 -2.36 13.93 -13.69
N ASP A 305 -2.13 12.63 -13.85
CA ASP A 305 -2.97 11.78 -14.71
C ASP A 305 -4.33 11.43 -14.07
N GLY A 306 -4.50 11.69 -12.78
CA GLY A 306 -5.74 11.43 -12.05
C GLY A 306 -6.08 9.94 -11.92
N ILE A 307 -5.13 9.05 -12.20
CA ILE A 307 -5.33 7.59 -12.23
C ILE A 307 -4.34 6.87 -11.33
N HIS A 308 -3.07 7.26 -11.38
CA HIS A 308 -1.98 6.55 -10.71
C HIS A 308 -1.46 7.36 -9.52
N PRO A 309 -1.87 6.98 -8.27
CA PRO A 309 -1.44 7.69 -7.08
C PRO A 309 0.07 7.65 -6.90
N LEU A 310 0.66 8.78 -6.55
CA LEU A 310 2.07 8.87 -6.16
C LEU A 310 2.34 8.12 -4.85
N ALA A 311 3.60 7.94 -4.52
CA ALA A 311 4.02 7.31 -3.26
C ALA A 311 3.33 7.96 -2.05
N TYR A 312 3.25 9.29 -2.01
CA TYR A 312 2.53 10.00 -0.94
C TYR A 312 1.09 9.51 -0.79
N ALA A 313 0.29 9.53 -1.83
CA ALA A 313 -1.11 9.13 -1.78
C ALA A 313 -1.25 7.65 -1.36
N ASN A 314 -0.37 6.77 -1.87
CA ASN A 314 -0.36 5.37 -1.49
C ASN A 314 -0.02 5.15 -0.01
N MET A 315 1.04 5.79 0.49
CA MET A 315 1.59 5.50 1.83
C MET A 315 0.95 6.31 2.96
N LYS A 316 0.36 7.48 2.65
CA LYS A 316 -0.25 8.37 3.66
C LYS A 316 -1.77 8.43 3.61
N ILE A 317 -2.38 8.01 2.52
CA ILE A 317 -3.83 8.05 2.35
C ILE A 317 -4.38 6.64 2.17
N TYR A 318 -4.06 5.96 1.07
CA TYR A 318 -4.64 4.64 0.75
C TYR A 318 -4.19 3.54 1.72
N GLY A 319 -2.88 3.43 1.93
CA GLY A 319 -2.30 2.39 2.77
C GLY A 319 -2.86 2.37 4.19
N PRO A 320 -2.91 3.50 4.92
CA PRO A 320 -3.52 3.57 6.25
C PRO A 320 -4.98 3.12 6.26
N ILE A 321 -5.81 3.60 5.33
CA ILE A 321 -7.24 3.26 5.24
C ILE A 321 -7.42 1.76 4.98
N VAL A 322 -6.68 1.21 3.99
CA VAL A 322 -6.75 -0.22 3.64
C VAL A 322 -6.27 -1.10 4.80
N ALA A 323 -5.20 -0.68 5.49
CA ALA A 323 -4.67 -1.41 6.64
C ALA A 323 -5.64 -1.41 7.83
N GLU A 324 -6.29 -0.28 8.11
CA GLU A 324 -7.30 -0.19 9.16
C GLU A 324 -8.49 -1.10 8.85
N LYS A 325 -8.99 -1.07 7.61
CA LYS A 325 -10.08 -1.94 7.17
C LYS A 325 -9.73 -3.42 7.28
N LEU A 326 -8.50 -3.79 6.94
CA LEU A 326 -8.01 -5.16 7.12
C LEU A 326 -8.02 -5.55 8.60
N ASN A 327 -7.57 -4.67 9.47
CA ASN A 327 -7.57 -4.87 10.91
C ASN A 327 -8.99 -5.08 11.48
N GLU A 328 -9.95 -4.23 11.09
CA GLU A 328 -11.37 -4.38 11.44
C GLU A 328 -11.94 -5.73 10.99
N THR A 329 -11.61 -6.15 9.76
CA THR A 329 -12.06 -7.42 9.18
C THR A 329 -11.62 -8.62 10.01
N VAL A 330 -10.45 -8.54 10.64
CA VAL A 330 -9.93 -9.62 11.48
C VAL A 330 -10.58 -9.60 12.86
N GLN A 331 -10.80 -8.44 13.44
CA GLN A 331 -11.42 -8.30 14.77
C GLN A 331 -12.90 -8.71 14.79
N SER A 332 -13.55 -8.71 13.64
CA SER A 332 -14.97 -9.08 13.49
C SER A 332 -15.20 -10.58 13.31
N LYS A 333 -14.16 -11.39 13.20
CA LYS A 333 -14.19 -12.86 13.07
C LYS A 333 -13.86 -13.54 14.38
#